data_6d2aa89517b9e775e400190642413cc4
#
_entry.id   6d2aa89517b9e775e400190642413cc4
#
_cell.length_a   1.000
_cell.length_b   1.000
_cell.length_c   1.000
_cell.angle_alpha   90.00
_cell.angle_beta   90.00
_cell.angle_gamma   90.00
#
_symmetry.space_group_name_H-M   'P 1'
#
loop_
_entity.id
_entity.type
_entity.pdbx_description
1 polymer ?
#
loop_
_entity_poly.entity_id
_entity_poly.type
_entity_poly.pdbx_seq_one_letter_code
_entity_poly.pdbx_strand_id
1 'polypeptide(L)'
;MPPGEQGTVLVMEPRGSAHRSILFVPERNRGTAEFFTDRARGEIWVGRRRGVAESTAYFDVDECRPLEALEPFLRELHDAGQASKRLGADDDFATHLSEMRLIKDGFELDELRKACGITKRAFEDVIRLFPTAKSEREFEAAFWSRARIEANDTGYLTVAAAGDHACTLHWTHNDGAVEAGQLLLLDAGVECDSLYTADVTRTLPISGRFTPEQRAVYDLVFAAQQAAMAAVAPGNDFLEPNRRAMRVLAEGLVDLGVLRVSADEALDPERQFFRRYTLHNVSHMLGLDVHDCAKARAHEYRFGTLREGMVLTVEPGLYFQPDDATVPEALRGIGVRIEDDVAVTRDGCENLSAILPSRAGDVEAWIAELVENR
;
A
#
# COMPACT_ATOMS: atom_id res chain seq x y z
N MET A 1 -12.59 -8.01 -7.00
CA MET A 1 -13.55 -8.34 -8.09
C MET A 1 -14.87 -7.67 -7.79
N PRO A 2 -15.52 -7.03 -8.78
CA PRO A 2 -16.85 -6.49 -8.57
C PRO A 2 -17.78 -7.55 -8.01
N PRO A 3 -18.73 -7.18 -7.13
CA PRO A 3 -19.73 -8.12 -6.62
C PRO A 3 -20.50 -8.79 -7.77
N GLY A 4 -20.64 -10.09 -7.73
CA GLY A 4 -21.40 -10.85 -8.73
C GLY A 4 -20.58 -11.58 -9.79
N GLU A 5 -19.26 -11.42 -9.82
CA GLU A 5 -18.39 -12.09 -10.81
C GLU A 5 -17.47 -13.15 -10.18
N GLN A 6 -17.77 -13.54 -8.95
CA GLN A 6 -17.06 -14.62 -8.27
C GLN A 6 -17.19 -15.94 -9.04
N GLY A 7 -16.06 -16.62 -9.21
CA GLY A 7 -15.98 -17.90 -9.94
C GLY A 7 -15.67 -17.76 -11.42
N THR A 8 -15.43 -16.54 -11.93
CA THR A 8 -14.98 -16.31 -13.31
C THR A 8 -13.53 -16.78 -13.48
N VAL A 9 -13.21 -17.40 -14.62
CA VAL A 9 -11.86 -17.89 -14.96
C VAL A 9 -11.42 -17.33 -16.29
N LEU A 10 -10.29 -16.65 -16.33
CA LEU A 10 -9.62 -16.20 -17.55
C LEU A 10 -8.63 -17.26 -18.02
N VAL A 11 -8.76 -17.70 -19.27
CA VAL A 11 -7.78 -18.53 -19.95
C VAL A 11 -7.10 -17.72 -21.04
N MET A 12 -5.77 -17.66 -21.01
CA MET A 12 -4.94 -17.01 -22.02
C MET A 12 -4.28 -18.10 -22.88
N GLU A 13 -4.76 -18.28 -24.11
CA GLU A 13 -4.27 -19.28 -25.07
C GLU A 13 -3.22 -18.64 -25.97
N PRO A 14 -1.96 -19.11 -25.98
CA PRO A 14 -0.94 -18.55 -26.89
C PRO A 14 -1.31 -18.69 -28.37
N ARG A 15 -1.07 -17.63 -29.16
CA ARG A 15 -1.29 -17.56 -30.60
C ARG A 15 -0.10 -16.88 -31.29
N GLY A 16 0.98 -17.64 -31.53
CA GLY A 16 2.22 -17.07 -32.04
C GLY A 16 2.86 -16.06 -31.07
N SER A 17 2.96 -14.80 -31.48
CA SER A 17 3.46 -13.70 -30.65
C SER A 17 2.35 -13.00 -29.82
N ALA A 18 1.09 -13.41 -29.98
CA ALA A 18 -0.07 -12.91 -29.28
C ALA A 18 -0.72 -14.00 -28.42
N HIS A 19 -1.87 -13.72 -27.87
CA HIS A 19 -2.70 -14.67 -27.14
C HIS A 19 -4.18 -14.45 -27.50
N ARG A 20 -4.99 -15.45 -27.23
CA ARG A 20 -6.45 -15.35 -27.21
C ARG A 20 -6.91 -15.37 -25.78
N SER A 21 -7.69 -14.39 -25.39
CA SER A 21 -8.30 -14.26 -24.06
C SER A 21 -9.71 -14.85 -24.07
N ILE A 22 -9.94 -15.89 -23.27
CA ILE A 22 -11.24 -16.54 -23.12
C ILE A 22 -11.68 -16.44 -21.68
N LEU A 23 -12.79 -15.74 -21.43
CA LEU A 23 -13.34 -15.58 -20.11
C LEU A 23 -14.49 -16.58 -19.90
N PHE A 24 -14.34 -17.47 -18.93
CA PHE A 24 -15.39 -18.40 -18.50
C PHE A 24 -16.16 -17.78 -17.35
N VAL A 25 -17.45 -17.54 -17.57
CA VAL A 25 -18.31 -16.84 -16.61
C VAL A 25 -19.47 -17.73 -16.16
N PRO A 26 -19.87 -17.66 -14.89
CA PRO A 26 -21.08 -18.32 -14.42
C PRO A 26 -22.30 -17.79 -15.19
N GLU A 27 -23.16 -18.70 -15.63
CA GLU A 27 -24.43 -18.32 -16.27
C GLU A 27 -25.35 -17.58 -15.29
N ARG A 28 -26.26 -16.80 -15.84
CA ARG A 28 -27.35 -16.19 -15.04
C ARG A 28 -28.26 -17.29 -14.48
N ASN A 29 -28.58 -17.21 -13.22
CA ASN A 29 -29.40 -18.24 -12.56
C ASN A 29 -30.84 -17.82 -12.27
N ARG A 30 -31.29 -16.65 -12.77
CA ARG A 30 -32.67 -16.18 -12.62
C ARG A 30 -33.65 -17.20 -13.21
N GLY A 31 -34.57 -17.70 -12.36
CA GLY A 31 -35.56 -18.73 -12.73
C GLY A 31 -35.14 -20.17 -12.42
N THR A 32 -33.95 -20.39 -11.88
CA THR A 32 -33.49 -21.69 -11.40
C THR A 32 -33.64 -21.82 -9.88
N ALA A 33 -33.49 -23.04 -9.34
CA ALA A 33 -33.46 -23.25 -7.89
C ALA A 33 -32.27 -22.55 -7.24
N GLU A 34 -31.10 -22.49 -7.89
CA GLU A 34 -29.89 -21.82 -7.40
C GLU A 34 -30.10 -20.34 -7.10
N PHE A 35 -30.94 -19.66 -7.88
CA PHE A 35 -31.31 -18.26 -7.63
C PHE A 35 -31.74 -18.04 -6.16
N PHE A 36 -32.46 -19.01 -5.58
CA PHE A 36 -32.97 -18.91 -4.22
C PHE A 36 -32.08 -19.59 -3.17
N THR A 37 -31.43 -20.70 -3.53
CA THR A 37 -30.80 -21.61 -2.56
C THR A 37 -29.29 -21.43 -2.44
N ASP A 38 -28.60 -20.95 -3.47
CA ASP A 38 -27.16 -20.71 -3.42
C ASP A 38 -26.87 -19.30 -2.87
N ARG A 39 -26.49 -19.26 -1.56
CA ARG A 39 -26.18 -17.99 -0.87
C ARG A 39 -24.94 -17.30 -1.43
N ALA A 40 -24.00 -18.04 -2.03
CA ALA A 40 -22.78 -17.49 -2.58
C ALA A 40 -22.92 -17.01 -4.01
N ARG A 41 -23.84 -17.62 -4.80
CA ARG A 41 -23.95 -17.39 -6.22
C ARG A 41 -25.37 -17.07 -6.72
N GLY A 42 -26.41 -17.25 -5.92
CA GLY A 42 -27.79 -16.92 -6.28
C GLY A 42 -27.96 -15.41 -6.49
N GLU A 43 -28.46 -15.00 -7.67
CA GLU A 43 -28.61 -13.56 -7.98
C GLU A 43 -29.55 -12.82 -7.01
N ILE A 44 -30.45 -13.51 -6.32
CA ILE A 44 -31.25 -12.90 -5.25
C ILE A 44 -30.40 -12.50 -4.02
N TRP A 45 -29.27 -13.18 -3.81
CA TRP A 45 -28.38 -12.96 -2.66
C TRP A 45 -27.24 -11.99 -2.95
N VAL A 46 -26.65 -12.11 -4.14
CA VAL A 46 -25.40 -11.39 -4.48
C VAL A 46 -25.58 -10.33 -5.57
N GLY A 47 -26.80 -10.17 -6.07
CA GLY A 47 -27.11 -9.24 -7.15
C GLY A 47 -27.03 -9.88 -8.55
N ARG A 48 -27.51 -9.12 -9.54
CA ARG A 48 -27.56 -9.56 -10.93
C ARG A 48 -26.14 -9.73 -11.49
N ARG A 49 -25.90 -10.85 -12.17
CA ARG A 49 -24.67 -11.12 -12.91
C ARG A 49 -24.78 -10.68 -14.37
N ARG A 50 -23.63 -10.40 -14.97
CA ARG A 50 -23.52 -10.33 -16.41
C ARG A 50 -23.60 -11.75 -16.98
N GLY A 51 -24.42 -11.97 -18.03
CA GLY A 51 -24.37 -13.21 -18.80
C GLY A 51 -23.20 -13.19 -19.78
N VAL A 52 -23.00 -14.29 -20.51
CA VAL A 52 -21.87 -14.45 -21.46
C VAL A 52 -21.78 -13.28 -22.43
N ALA A 53 -22.88 -12.89 -23.10
CA ALA A 53 -22.88 -11.80 -24.06
C ALA A 53 -22.56 -10.43 -23.44
N GLU A 54 -23.08 -10.14 -22.26
CA GLU A 54 -22.81 -8.89 -21.55
C GLU A 54 -21.36 -8.83 -21.06
N SER A 55 -20.83 -9.97 -20.62
CA SER A 55 -19.43 -10.07 -20.19
C SER A 55 -18.45 -9.85 -21.33
N THR A 56 -18.73 -10.39 -22.51
CA THR A 56 -17.90 -10.17 -23.72
C THR A 56 -17.78 -8.68 -24.04
N ALA A 57 -18.92 -7.98 -24.01
CA ALA A 57 -18.94 -6.55 -24.31
C ALA A 57 -18.27 -5.68 -23.21
N TYR A 58 -18.29 -6.15 -21.95
CA TYR A 58 -17.79 -5.39 -20.81
C TYR A 58 -16.29 -5.54 -20.60
N PHE A 59 -15.75 -6.76 -20.76
CA PHE A 59 -14.35 -7.06 -20.42
C PHE A 59 -13.37 -6.91 -21.58
N ASP A 60 -13.85 -6.60 -22.77
CA ASP A 60 -13.01 -6.46 -23.98
C ASP A 60 -12.06 -7.66 -24.19
N VAL A 61 -12.60 -8.87 -24.01
CA VAL A 61 -11.90 -10.13 -24.26
C VAL A 61 -12.32 -10.71 -25.60
N ASP A 62 -11.48 -11.58 -26.19
CA ASP A 62 -11.77 -12.19 -27.50
C ASP A 62 -13.02 -13.06 -27.47
N GLU A 63 -13.30 -13.71 -26.34
CA GLU A 63 -14.47 -14.58 -26.19
C GLU A 63 -14.88 -14.73 -24.73
N CYS A 64 -16.20 -14.83 -24.49
CA CYS A 64 -16.75 -15.35 -23.23
C CYS A 64 -17.48 -16.65 -23.44
N ARG A 65 -17.36 -17.58 -22.50
CA ARG A 65 -18.05 -18.88 -22.47
C ARG A 65 -18.71 -19.13 -21.11
N PRO A 66 -19.74 -19.99 -21.07
CA PRO A 66 -20.27 -20.49 -19.80
C PRO A 66 -19.18 -21.18 -18.98
N LEU A 67 -19.19 -21.01 -17.65
CA LEU A 67 -18.20 -21.63 -16.77
C LEU A 67 -18.18 -23.16 -16.87
N GLU A 68 -19.32 -23.78 -17.14
CA GLU A 68 -19.46 -25.23 -17.34
C GLU A 68 -18.66 -25.76 -18.56
N ALA A 69 -18.34 -24.87 -19.52
CA ALA A 69 -17.52 -25.22 -20.68
C ALA A 69 -16.00 -25.23 -20.36
N LEU A 70 -15.57 -24.76 -19.17
CA LEU A 70 -14.15 -24.68 -18.81
C LEU A 70 -13.48 -26.07 -18.77
N GLU A 71 -14.04 -27.00 -17.99
CA GLU A 71 -13.43 -28.34 -17.84
C GLU A 71 -13.39 -29.16 -19.15
N PRO A 72 -14.45 -29.15 -19.99
CA PRO A 72 -14.35 -29.72 -21.34
C PRO A 72 -13.24 -29.07 -22.17
N PHE A 73 -13.14 -27.74 -22.17
CA PHE A 73 -12.13 -27.02 -22.91
C PHE A 73 -10.68 -27.34 -22.44
N LEU A 74 -10.45 -27.39 -21.13
CA LEU A 74 -9.14 -27.75 -20.60
C LEU A 74 -8.76 -29.22 -20.96
N ARG A 75 -9.72 -30.13 -21.00
CA ARG A 75 -9.47 -31.50 -21.48
C ARG A 75 -9.09 -31.54 -22.97
N GLU A 76 -9.79 -30.78 -23.82
CA GLU A 76 -9.44 -30.68 -25.24
C GLU A 76 -8.00 -30.17 -25.43
N LEU A 77 -7.58 -29.16 -24.68
CA LEU A 77 -6.21 -28.66 -24.71
C LEU A 77 -5.19 -29.74 -24.27
N HIS A 78 -5.50 -30.46 -23.18
CA HIS A 78 -4.66 -31.54 -22.69
C HIS A 78 -4.54 -32.68 -23.70
N ASP A 79 -5.64 -33.12 -24.32
CA ASP A 79 -5.68 -34.18 -25.32
C ASP A 79 -4.93 -33.78 -26.62
N ALA A 80 -4.90 -32.46 -26.90
CA ALA A 80 -4.08 -31.88 -27.96
C ALA A 80 -2.57 -31.74 -27.60
N GLY A 81 -2.17 -32.22 -26.41
CA GLY A 81 -0.77 -32.16 -25.92
C GLY A 81 -0.33 -30.76 -25.45
N GLN A 82 -1.27 -29.86 -25.18
CA GLN A 82 -0.96 -28.54 -24.65
C GLN A 82 -0.88 -28.58 -23.13
N ALA A 83 0.26 -28.09 -22.59
CA ALA A 83 0.42 -27.91 -21.16
C ALA A 83 -0.30 -26.63 -20.69
N SER A 84 -0.99 -26.71 -19.58
CA SER A 84 -1.61 -25.53 -18.93
C SER A 84 -0.94 -25.25 -17.59
N LYS A 85 -0.89 -23.97 -17.21
CA LYS A 85 -0.47 -23.50 -15.89
C LYS A 85 -1.60 -22.73 -15.24
N ARG A 86 -1.76 -22.90 -13.93
CA ARG A 86 -2.88 -22.33 -13.18
C ARG A 86 -2.36 -21.49 -12.00
N LEU A 87 -2.80 -20.25 -11.93
CA LEU A 87 -2.55 -19.42 -10.75
C LEU A 87 -3.20 -20.04 -9.51
N GLY A 88 -2.44 -20.11 -8.42
CA GLY A 88 -2.87 -20.76 -7.17
C GLY A 88 -2.56 -22.27 -7.10
N ALA A 89 -2.09 -22.88 -8.21
CA ALA A 89 -1.64 -24.28 -8.24
C ALA A 89 -0.17 -24.42 -8.69
N ASP A 90 0.28 -23.54 -9.58
CA ASP A 90 1.63 -23.57 -10.15
C ASP A 90 2.47 -22.39 -9.63
N ASP A 91 3.40 -22.64 -8.71
CA ASP A 91 4.24 -21.60 -8.08
C ASP A 91 5.13 -20.87 -9.08
N ASP A 92 5.65 -21.56 -10.10
CA ASP A 92 6.47 -20.96 -11.15
C ASP A 92 5.65 -19.99 -12.03
N PHE A 93 4.37 -20.26 -12.23
CA PHE A 93 3.46 -19.33 -12.90
C PHE A 93 3.14 -18.11 -12.05
N ALA A 94 2.91 -18.30 -10.75
CA ALA A 94 2.73 -17.21 -9.81
C ALA A 94 3.98 -16.31 -9.73
N THR A 95 5.18 -16.92 -9.73
CA THR A 95 6.46 -16.22 -9.81
C THR A 95 6.58 -15.39 -11.07
N HIS A 96 6.27 -15.99 -12.23
CA HIS A 96 6.32 -15.29 -13.52
C HIS A 96 5.39 -14.07 -13.56
N LEU A 97 4.14 -14.22 -13.10
CA LEU A 97 3.20 -13.11 -13.03
C LEU A 97 3.66 -12.01 -12.06
N SER A 98 4.24 -12.37 -10.91
CA SER A 98 4.82 -11.39 -9.98
C SER A 98 5.97 -10.62 -10.62
N GLU A 99 6.83 -11.28 -11.39
CA GLU A 99 7.94 -10.61 -12.08
C GLU A 99 7.48 -9.72 -13.23
N MET A 100 6.40 -10.08 -13.94
CA MET A 100 5.78 -9.20 -14.93
C MET A 100 5.25 -7.91 -14.29
N ARG A 101 4.67 -8.00 -13.08
CA ARG A 101 4.12 -6.87 -12.34
C ARG A 101 5.18 -5.92 -11.76
N LEU A 102 6.46 -6.31 -11.73
CA LEU A 102 7.54 -5.43 -11.24
C LEU A 102 7.64 -4.13 -12.04
N ILE A 103 7.42 -4.17 -13.34
CA ILE A 103 7.55 -3.02 -14.23
C ILE A 103 6.15 -2.54 -14.61
N LYS A 104 5.78 -1.36 -14.16
CA LYS A 104 4.51 -0.70 -14.45
C LYS A 104 4.59 0.04 -15.79
N ASP A 105 3.54 -0.07 -16.57
CA ASP A 105 3.36 0.72 -17.78
C ASP A 105 2.74 2.11 -17.49
N GLY A 106 2.47 2.88 -18.53
CA GLY A 106 1.93 4.24 -18.39
C GLY A 106 0.52 4.26 -17.78
N PHE A 107 -0.33 3.26 -18.11
CA PHE A 107 -1.68 3.16 -17.53
C PHE A 107 -1.61 2.83 -16.04
N GLU A 108 -0.77 1.88 -15.65
CA GLU A 108 -0.58 1.46 -14.26
C GLU A 108 -0.08 2.62 -13.39
N LEU A 109 0.89 3.42 -13.91
CA LEU A 109 1.40 4.61 -13.22
C LEU A 109 0.31 5.69 -13.07
N ASP A 110 -0.57 5.88 -14.06
CA ASP A 110 -1.67 6.84 -13.98
C ASP A 110 -2.74 6.40 -12.96
N GLU A 111 -3.03 5.11 -12.86
CA GLU A 111 -3.95 4.59 -11.83
C GLU A 111 -3.36 4.74 -10.41
N LEU A 112 -2.05 4.54 -10.22
CA LEU A 112 -1.38 4.79 -8.94
C LEU A 112 -1.41 6.28 -8.56
N ARG A 113 -1.17 7.21 -9.52
CA ARG A 113 -1.32 8.66 -9.28
C ARG A 113 -2.75 9.02 -8.89
N LYS A 114 -3.74 8.41 -9.53
CA LYS A 114 -5.15 8.57 -9.20
C LYS A 114 -5.46 8.08 -7.79
N ALA A 115 -4.94 6.91 -7.39
CA ALA A 115 -5.06 6.38 -6.03
C ALA A 115 -4.47 7.35 -5.00
N CYS A 116 -3.26 7.88 -5.22
CA CYS A 116 -2.65 8.91 -4.38
C CYS A 116 -3.52 10.18 -4.30
N GLY A 117 -4.15 10.59 -5.42
CA GLY A 117 -5.04 11.76 -5.47
C GLY A 117 -6.30 11.60 -4.61
N ILE A 118 -6.90 10.41 -4.62
CA ILE A 118 -8.07 10.11 -3.77
C ILE A 118 -7.63 9.97 -2.31
N THR A 119 -6.49 9.32 -2.05
CA THR A 119 -5.88 9.18 -0.73
C THR A 119 -5.67 10.56 -0.08
N LYS A 120 -5.13 11.55 -0.83
CA LYS A 120 -4.99 12.92 -0.32
C LYS A 120 -6.33 13.49 0.19
N ARG A 121 -7.41 13.35 -0.59
CA ARG A 121 -8.74 13.85 -0.16
C ARG A 121 -9.27 13.11 1.07
N ALA A 122 -8.95 11.82 1.20
CA ALA A 122 -9.31 11.05 2.39
C ALA A 122 -8.55 11.54 3.64
N PHE A 123 -7.25 11.84 3.50
CA PHE A 123 -6.47 12.49 4.56
C PHE A 123 -7.04 13.86 4.94
N GLU A 124 -7.47 14.66 3.97
CA GLU A 124 -8.10 15.96 4.24
C GLU A 124 -9.40 15.83 5.04
N ASP A 125 -10.21 14.81 4.75
CA ASP A 125 -11.42 14.54 5.54
C ASP A 125 -11.07 14.14 6.98
N VAL A 126 -10.02 13.35 7.19
CA VAL A 126 -9.51 13.01 8.54
C VAL A 126 -9.04 14.28 9.28
N ILE A 127 -8.22 15.12 8.63
CA ILE A 127 -7.69 16.35 9.24
C ILE A 127 -8.82 17.29 9.66
N ARG A 128 -9.89 17.40 8.88
CA ARG A 128 -11.06 18.22 9.24
C ARG A 128 -11.75 17.77 10.53
N LEU A 129 -11.55 16.54 10.97
CA LEU A 129 -12.10 16.03 12.24
C LEU A 129 -11.24 16.34 13.47
N PHE A 130 -10.00 16.81 13.33
CA PHE A 130 -9.09 17.06 14.46
C PHE A 130 -9.69 17.83 15.62
N PRO A 131 -10.48 18.94 15.42
CA PRO A 131 -11.07 19.66 16.52
C PRO A 131 -12.19 18.92 17.26
N THR A 132 -12.75 17.85 16.72
CA THR A 132 -13.98 17.21 17.24
C THR A 132 -13.88 15.73 17.52
N ALA A 133 -13.00 15.01 16.81
CA ALA A 133 -12.83 13.56 16.99
C ALA A 133 -12.45 13.22 18.43
N LYS A 134 -12.97 12.11 18.93
CA LYS A 134 -12.73 11.57 20.27
C LYS A 134 -12.14 10.16 20.23
N SER A 135 -12.14 9.52 19.07
CA SER A 135 -11.67 8.15 18.88
C SER A 135 -10.95 8.02 17.54
N GLU A 136 -9.93 7.19 17.50
CA GLU A 136 -9.21 6.77 16.30
C GLU A 136 -10.15 6.20 15.23
N ARG A 137 -11.24 5.53 15.65
CA ARG A 137 -12.28 5.00 14.74
C ARG A 137 -13.00 6.06 13.93
N GLU A 138 -13.10 7.28 14.43
CA GLU A 138 -13.67 8.37 13.65
C GLU A 138 -12.78 8.75 12.47
N PHE A 139 -11.45 8.69 12.64
CA PHE A 139 -10.49 8.91 11.58
C PHE A 139 -10.51 7.78 10.53
N GLU A 140 -10.48 6.53 10.99
CA GLU A 140 -10.65 5.36 10.12
C GLU A 140 -11.93 5.44 9.29
N ALA A 141 -13.06 5.74 9.94
CA ALA A 141 -14.36 5.84 9.26
C ALA A 141 -14.41 6.97 8.23
N ALA A 142 -13.78 8.12 8.51
CA ALA A 142 -13.71 9.24 7.57
C ALA A 142 -12.87 8.87 6.33
N PHE A 143 -11.70 8.25 6.53
CA PHE A 143 -10.86 7.78 5.45
C PHE A 143 -11.59 6.75 4.58
N TRP A 144 -12.16 5.72 5.21
CA TRP A 144 -12.93 4.68 4.53
C TRP A 144 -14.12 5.22 3.76
N SER A 145 -14.84 6.20 4.33
CA SER A 145 -15.98 6.83 3.66
C SER A 145 -15.56 7.46 2.32
N ARG A 146 -14.44 8.19 2.29
CA ARG A 146 -13.91 8.78 1.07
C ARG A 146 -13.51 7.72 0.05
N ALA A 147 -12.79 6.69 0.49
CA ALA A 147 -12.37 5.58 -0.35
C ALA A 147 -13.59 4.91 -1.03
N ARG A 148 -14.67 4.67 -0.28
CA ARG A 148 -15.89 4.04 -0.81
C ARG A 148 -16.75 4.95 -1.70
N ILE A 149 -16.64 6.26 -1.55
CA ILE A 149 -17.38 7.22 -2.39
C ILE A 149 -16.70 7.42 -3.75
N GLU A 150 -15.35 7.46 -3.78
CA GLU A 150 -14.60 7.84 -4.98
C GLU A 150 -13.86 6.70 -5.67
N ALA A 151 -13.76 5.53 -5.01
CA ALA A 151 -13.00 4.38 -5.51
C ALA A 151 -13.62 3.04 -5.06
N ASN A 152 -12.86 1.95 -5.18
CA ASN A 152 -13.32 0.61 -4.79
C ASN A 152 -13.39 0.43 -3.27
N ASP A 153 -12.26 0.63 -2.57
CA ASP A 153 -12.17 0.49 -1.11
C ASP A 153 -10.82 1.06 -0.60
N THR A 154 -10.47 0.78 0.66
CA THR A 154 -9.09 0.89 1.14
C THR A 154 -8.26 -0.28 0.61
N GLY A 155 -6.98 -0.03 0.27
CA GLY A 155 -6.08 -1.08 -0.22
C GLY A 155 -5.65 -2.07 0.86
N TYR A 156 -5.74 -1.64 2.12
CA TYR A 156 -5.40 -2.41 3.31
C TYR A 156 -6.13 -1.86 4.54
N LEU A 157 -5.97 -2.54 5.69
CA LEU A 157 -6.54 -2.08 6.95
C LEU A 157 -5.88 -0.77 7.38
N THR A 158 -6.65 0.27 7.51
CA THR A 158 -6.17 1.59 7.96
C THR A 158 -5.54 1.52 9.35
N VAL A 159 -4.37 2.12 9.51
CA VAL A 159 -3.76 2.41 10.80
C VAL A 159 -4.03 3.87 11.15
N ALA A 160 -4.81 4.11 12.19
CA ALA A 160 -5.10 5.45 12.71
C ALA A 160 -4.67 5.52 14.18
N ALA A 161 -3.37 5.64 14.41
CA ALA A 161 -2.74 5.49 15.73
C ALA A 161 -2.47 6.86 16.38
N ALA A 162 -3.22 7.19 17.44
CA ALA A 162 -3.04 8.42 18.21
C ALA A 162 -2.10 8.21 19.42
N GLY A 163 -1.27 9.20 19.72
CA GLY A 163 -0.36 9.15 20.86
C GLY A 163 0.63 8.00 20.81
N ASP A 164 0.72 7.22 21.88
CA ASP A 164 1.67 6.09 22.00
C ASP A 164 1.28 4.86 21.18
N HIS A 165 0.04 4.75 20.71
CA HIS A 165 -0.35 3.74 19.73
C HIS A 165 0.45 3.84 18.43
N ALA A 166 0.93 5.04 18.08
CA ALA A 166 1.85 5.26 16.94
C ALA A 166 3.16 4.47 17.05
N CYS A 167 3.51 3.97 18.26
CA CYS A 167 4.66 3.08 18.45
C CYS A 167 4.37 1.60 18.13
N THR A 168 3.16 1.26 17.73
CA THR A 168 2.75 -0.07 17.23
C THR A 168 2.59 -0.01 15.72
N LEU A 169 3.42 -0.71 14.97
CA LEU A 169 3.54 -0.55 13.50
C LEU A 169 2.22 -0.76 12.75
N HIS A 170 1.45 -1.77 13.15
CA HIS A 170 0.16 -2.12 12.54
C HIS A 170 -0.96 -2.04 13.59
N TRP A 171 -1.19 -0.83 14.12
CA TRP A 171 -2.29 -0.56 15.05
C TRP A 171 -3.62 -0.43 14.29
N THR A 172 -4.20 -1.56 13.91
CA THR A 172 -5.45 -1.63 13.16
C THR A 172 -6.69 -1.76 14.03
N HIS A 173 -6.54 -1.78 15.36
CA HIS A 173 -7.68 -1.76 16.30
C HIS A 173 -8.39 -0.41 16.30
N ASN A 174 -7.63 0.67 16.14
CA ASN A 174 -8.11 2.04 16.05
C ASN A 174 -9.13 2.38 17.14
N ASP A 175 -8.93 1.87 18.36
CA ASP A 175 -9.90 1.99 19.45
C ASP A 175 -9.46 2.93 20.57
N GLY A 176 -8.36 3.66 20.36
CA GLY A 176 -7.86 4.64 21.31
C GLY A 176 -8.66 5.95 21.35
N ALA A 177 -8.55 6.63 22.48
CA ALA A 177 -9.03 8.00 22.62
C ALA A 177 -8.09 8.98 21.89
N VAL A 178 -8.66 10.06 21.38
CA VAL A 178 -7.94 11.14 20.72
C VAL A 178 -7.88 12.35 21.63
N GLU A 179 -6.68 12.82 21.94
CA GLU A 179 -6.42 13.93 22.85
C GLU A 179 -5.59 15.04 22.18
N ALA A 180 -5.83 16.27 22.61
CA ALA A 180 -5.03 17.41 22.15
C ALA A 180 -3.55 17.23 22.54
N GLY A 181 -2.62 17.60 21.64
CA GLY A 181 -1.19 17.46 21.83
C GLY A 181 -0.61 16.13 21.40
N GLN A 182 -1.43 15.12 21.13
CA GLN A 182 -0.97 13.87 20.52
C GLN A 182 -0.63 14.05 19.03
N LEU A 183 0.21 13.12 18.53
CA LEU A 183 0.37 12.88 17.11
C LEU A 183 -0.65 11.82 16.67
N LEU A 184 -1.15 11.94 15.44
CA LEU A 184 -1.85 10.88 14.71
C LEU A 184 -0.90 10.34 13.65
N LEU A 185 -0.46 9.09 13.77
CA LEU A 185 0.14 8.34 12.68
C LEU A 185 -1.02 7.72 11.90
N LEU A 186 -1.27 8.26 10.71
CA LEU A 186 -2.26 7.73 9.77
C LEU A 186 -1.53 7.07 8.61
N ASP A 187 -1.73 5.75 8.49
CA ASP A 187 -1.20 4.92 7.42
C ASP A 187 -2.39 4.28 6.69
N ALA A 188 -2.64 4.78 5.50
CA ALA A 188 -3.83 4.43 4.74
C ALA A 188 -3.67 4.75 3.25
N GLY A 189 -4.15 3.86 2.40
CA GLY A 189 -4.17 4.00 0.97
C GLY A 189 -5.51 3.60 0.36
N VAL A 190 -5.88 4.26 -0.72
CA VAL A 190 -7.11 3.99 -1.47
C VAL A 190 -6.82 3.02 -2.60
N GLU A 191 -7.66 1.99 -2.76
CA GLU A 191 -7.68 1.11 -3.91
C GLU A 191 -8.67 1.64 -4.95
N CYS A 192 -8.21 1.91 -6.17
CA CYS A 192 -9.04 2.31 -7.28
C CYS A 192 -9.95 1.18 -7.80
N ASP A 193 -10.95 1.50 -8.62
CA ASP A 193 -11.78 0.49 -9.30
C ASP A 193 -10.96 -0.45 -10.22
N SER A 194 -9.78 0.01 -10.66
CA SER A 194 -8.78 -0.77 -11.40
C SER A 194 -7.95 -1.71 -10.53
N LEU A 195 -8.15 -1.68 -9.20
CA LEU A 195 -7.45 -2.43 -8.16
C LEU A 195 -6.01 -1.98 -7.90
N TYR A 196 -5.54 -0.88 -8.48
CA TYR A 196 -4.28 -0.27 -8.09
C TYR A 196 -4.47 0.49 -6.78
N THR A 197 -3.54 0.29 -5.85
CA THR A 197 -3.61 0.86 -4.50
C THR A 197 -2.48 1.85 -4.25
N ALA A 198 -2.76 2.91 -3.49
CA ALA A 198 -1.75 3.77 -2.88
C ALA A 198 -1.37 3.24 -1.50
N ASP A 199 -0.18 3.64 -1.03
CA ASP A 199 0.31 3.36 0.32
C ASP A 199 1.00 4.59 0.89
N VAL A 200 0.33 5.29 1.81
CA VAL A 200 0.82 6.58 2.30
C VAL A 200 0.70 6.67 3.81
N THR A 201 1.80 6.96 4.48
CA THR A 201 1.78 7.34 5.89
C THR A 201 2.10 8.83 6.07
N ARG A 202 1.31 9.49 6.92
CA ARG A 202 1.65 10.80 7.49
C ARG A 202 1.47 10.77 8.99
N THR A 203 2.42 11.37 9.71
CA THR A 203 2.30 11.63 11.15
C THR A 203 1.94 13.09 11.35
N LEU A 204 0.77 13.36 11.91
CA LEU A 204 0.10 14.64 11.91
C LEU A 204 -0.10 15.13 13.36
N PRO A 205 0.25 16.37 13.72
CA PRO A 205 -0.03 16.91 15.05
C PRO A 205 -1.53 17.28 15.17
N ILE A 206 -2.27 16.58 16.04
CA ILE A 206 -3.72 16.78 16.23
C ILE A 206 -4.04 18.22 16.63
N SER A 207 -3.16 18.88 17.42
CA SER A 207 -3.30 20.28 17.78
C SER A 207 -2.87 21.29 16.70
N GLY A 208 -2.55 20.80 15.49
CA GLY A 208 -2.12 21.62 14.36
C GLY A 208 -0.64 22.01 14.36
N ARG A 209 0.09 21.77 15.44
CA ARG A 209 1.51 22.08 15.58
C ARG A 209 2.26 20.99 16.35
N PHE A 210 3.47 20.68 15.91
CA PHE A 210 4.37 19.80 16.63
C PHE A 210 4.93 20.48 17.89
N THR A 211 5.12 19.71 18.98
CA THR A 211 5.99 20.15 20.08
C THR A 211 7.45 20.13 19.62
N PRO A 212 8.39 20.78 20.35
CA PRO A 212 9.81 20.72 20.00
C PRO A 212 10.35 19.28 19.89
N GLU A 213 9.93 18.39 20.79
CA GLU A 213 10.36 16.98 20.84
C GLU A 213 9.77 16.20 19.66
N GLN A 214 8.46 16.33 19.41
CA GLN A 214 7.80 15.72 18.25
C GLN A 214 8.45 16.20 16.95
N ARG A 215 8.73 17.50 16.86
CA ARG A 215 9.36 18.11 15.70
C ARG A 215 10.76 17.55 15.44
N ALA A 216 11.57 17.37 16.50
CA ALA A 216 12.92 16.82 16.38
C ALA A 216 12.90 15.39 15.80
N VAL A 217 11.99 14.54 16.29
CA VAL A 217 11.81 13.16 15.76
C VAL A 217 11.27 13.18 14.34
N TYR A 218 10.27 14.03 14.08
CA TYR A 218 9.65 14.14 12.75
C TYR A 218 10.67 14.60 11.69
N ASP A 219 11.43 15.66 11.96
CA ASP A 219 12.43 16.19 11.04
C ASP A 219 13.56 15.18 10.78
N LEU A 220 13.92 14.34 11.77
CA LEU A 220 14.87 13.24 11.59
C LEU A 220 14.31 12.16 10.63
N VAL A 221 13.07 11.73 10.83
CA VAL A 221 12.43 10.74 9.93
C VAL A 221 12.26 11.32 8.54
N PHE A 222 11.89 12.60 8.41
CA PHE A 222 11.82 13.29 7.12
C PHE A 222 13.18 13.33 6.42
N ALA A 223 14.26 13.65 7.14
CA ALA A 223 15.60 13.63 6.57
C ALA A 223 16.01 12.23 6.08
N ALA A 224 15.65 11.19 6.82
CA ALA A 224 15.88 9.79 6.44
C ALA A 224 15.09 9.41 5.17
N GLN A 225 13.84 9.85 5.07
CA GLN A 225 13.01 9.63 3.88
C GLN A 225 13.62 10.31 2.65
N GLN A 226 14.05 11.57 2.78
CA GLN A 226 14.69 12.29 1.67
C GLN A 226 16.00 11.61 1.22
N ALA A 227 16.81 11.11 2.16
CA ALA A 227 18.02 10.37 1.86
C ALA A 227 17.74 9.03 1.16
N ALA A 228 16.69 8.33 1.56
CA ALA A 228 16.21 7.10 0.91
C ALA A 228 15.70 7.40 -0.50
N MET A 229 14.84 8.42 -0.65
CA MET A 229 14.25 8.82 -1.94
C MET A 229 15.33 9.21 -2.95
N ALA A 230 16.37 9.94 -2.53
CA ALA A 230 17.50 10.29 -3.37
C ALA A 230 18.32 9.06 -3.85
N ALA A 231 18.15 7.91 -3.22
CA ALA A 231 18.79 6.65 -3.62
C ALA A 231 17.88 5.76 -4.51
N VAL A 232 16.63 6.16 -4.73
CA VAL A 232 15.74 5.47 -5.67
C VAL A 232 16.11 5.92 -7.09
N ALA A 233 16.91 5.11 -7.78
CA ALA A 233 17.34 5.38 -9.15
C ALA A 233 17.62 4.05 -9.88
N PRO A 234 17.44 4.01 -11.21
CA PRO A 234 17.77 2.81 -11.97
C PRO A 234 19.26 2.48 -11.83
N GLY A 235 19.55 1.19 -11.67
CA GLY A 235 20.91 0.69 -11.45
C GLY A 235 21.34 0.54 -9.99
N ASN A 236 20.65 1.18 -9.04
CA ASN A 236 20.89 0.97 -7.62
C ASN A 236 20.25 -0.33 -7.12
N ASP A 237 20.82 -0.93 -6.08
CA ASP A 237 20.18 -2.05 -5.38
C ASP A 237 18.84 -1.63 -4.77
N PHE A 238 17.85 -2.53 -4.75
CA PHE A 238 16.58 -2.32 -4.06
C PHE A 238 16.76 -1.95 -2.57
N LEU A 239 17.80 -2.42 -1.92
CA LEU A 239 18.09 -2.12 -0.50
C LEU A 239 18.93 -0.84 -0.29
N GLU A 240 19.36 -0.13 -1.35
CA GLU A 240 20.14 1.10 -1.18
C GLU A 240 19.34 2.22 -0.49
N PRO A 241 18.07 2.48 -0.81
CA PRO A 241 17.22 3.40 -0.06
C PRO A 241 17.19 3.09 1.45
N ASN A 242 17.05 1.81 1.82
CA ASN A 242 17.08 1.38 3.21
C ASN A 242 18.42 1.70 3.88
N ARG A 243 19.55 1.42 3.24
CA ARG A 243 20.88 1.72 3.79
C ARG A 243 21.05 3.22 4.05
N ARG A 244 20.57 4.07 3.14
CA ARG A 244 20.63 5.53 3.28
C ARG A 244 19.77 6.03 4.43
N ALA A 245 18.53 5.58 4.53
CA ALA A 245 17.64 5.94 5.63
C ALA A 245 18.23 5.52 6.99
N MET A 246 18.66 4.26 7.11
CA MET A 246 19.20 3.73 8.36
C MET A 246 20.46 4.48 8.82
N ARG A 247 21.29 4.96 7.90
CA ARG A 247 22.45 5.81 8.23
C ARG A 247 22.00 7.11 8.90
N VAL A 248 21.06 7.83 8.29
CA VAL A 248 20.52 9.10 8.81
C VAL A 248 19.85 8.88 10.17
N LEU A 249 19.02 7.82 10.28
CA LEU A 249 18.36 7.49 11.54
C LEU A 249 19.36 7.15 12.66
N ALA A 250 20.39 6.36 12.37
CA ALA A 250 21.41 5.99 13.37
C ALA A 250 22.19 7.22 13.87
N GLU A 251 22.60 8.12 12.97
CA GLU A 251 23.28 9.37 13.31
C GLU A 251 22.38 10.26 14.19
N GLY A 252 21.11 10.47 13.75
CA GLY A 252 20.17 11.27 14.54
C GLY A 252 19.77 10.64 15.88
N LEU A 253 19.73 9.33 16.01
CA LEU A 253 19.49 8.65 17.28
C LEU A 253 20.64 8.87 18.27
N VAL A 254 21.88 9.02 17.79
CA VAL A 254 23.03 9.42 18.62
C VAL A 254 22.86 10.87 19.07
N ASP A 255 22.52 11.77 18.14
CA ASP A 255 22.34 13.21 18.43
C ASP A 255 21.20 13.48 19.43
N LEU A 256 20.10 12.68 19.33
CA LEU A 256 18.99 12.72 20.28
C LEU A 256 19.32 12.09 21.65
N GLY A 257 20.53 11.52 21.83
CA GLY A 257 20.94 10.85 23.05
C GLY A 257 20.23 9.50 23.33
N VAL A 258 19.58 8.93 22.31
CA VAL A 258 18.92 7.62 22.38
C VAL A 258 19.96 6.51 22.27
N LEU A 259 20.88 6.59 21.30
CA LEU A 259 22.00 5.66 21.19
C LEU A 259 23.23 6.22 21.93
N ARG A 260 23.88 5.35 22.72
CA ARG A 260 25.12 5.65 23.49
C ARG A 260 26.38 5.11 22.81
N VAL A 261 26.26 4.65 21.60
CA VAL A 261 27.34 4.12 20.73
C VAL A 261 27.39 4.96 19.46
N SER A 262 28.47 4.87 18.70
CA SER A 262 28.54 5.56 17.40
C SER A 262 27.52 5.02 16.40
N ALA A 263 27.16 5.81 15.38
CA ALA A 263 26.28 5.36 14.30
C ALA A 263 26.87 4.14 13.57
N ASP A 264 28.18 4.08 13.36
CA ASP A 264 28.84 2.93 12.73
C ASP A 264 28.69 1.66 13.58
N GLU A 265 28.86 1.76 14.89
CA GLU A 265 28.65 0.63 15.80
C GLU A 265 27.18 0.22 15.87
N ALA A 266 26.26 1.18 15.80
CA ALA A 266 24.81 0.90 15.79
C ALA A 266 24.36 0.19 14.51
N LEU A 267 25.02 0.46 13.38
CA LEU A 267 24.73 -0.12 12.07
C LEU A 267 25.51 -1.42 11.81
N ASP A 268 26.41 -1.82 12.72
CA ASP A 268 27.15 -3.07 12.59
C ASP A 268 26.18 -4.25 12.36
N PRO A 269 26.38 -5.08 11.32
CA PRO A 269 25.44 -6.14 10.96
C PRO A 269 25.17 -7.18 12.06
N GLU A 270 26.11 -7.37 12.99
CA GLU A 270 25.96 -8.32 14.10
C GLU A 270 25.24 -7.70 15.31
N ARG A 271 25.29 -6.38 15.46
CA ARG A 271 24.76 -5.66 16.63
C ARG A 271 23.41 -5.01 16.34
N GLN A 272 23.30 -4.25 15.27
CA GLN A 272 22.08 -3.59 14.78
C GLN A 272 21.27 -2.87 15.88
N PHE A 273 21.93 -2.09 16.76
CA PHE A 273 21.29 -1.45 17.91
C PHE A 273 20.18 -0.46 17.51
N PHE A 274 20.25 0.13 16.31
CA PHE A 274 19.21 1.00 15.77
C PHE A 274 17.87 0.27 15.60
N ARG A 275 17.86 -1.06 15.38
CA ARG A 275 16.64 -1.83 15.14
C ARG A 275 15.69 -1.86 16.33
N ARG A 276 16.13 -1.47 17.52
CA ARG A 276 15.23 -1.30 18.67
C ARG A 276 14.17 -0.23 18.42
N TYR A 277 14.50 0.77 17.59
CA TYR A 277 13.67 1.95 17.36
C TYR A 277 13.10 2.02 15.95
N THR A 278 13.58 1.16 15.02
CA THR A 278 13.07 1.02 13.65
C THR A 278 13.27 -0.43 13.20
N LEU A 279 12.17 -1.17 13.03
CA LEU A 279 12.19 -2.63 12.89
C LEU A 279 12.03 -3.11 11.44
N HIS A 280 11.45 -2.28 10.57
CA HIS A 280 11.11 -2.64 9.20
C HIS A 280 12.09 -2.06 8.18
N ASN A 281 12.10 -2.62 6.99
CA ASN A 281 12.76 -1.99 5.84
C ASN A 281 11.92 -0.79 5.37
N VAL A 282 12.56 0.15 4.68
CA VAL A 282 11.89 1.37 4.22
C VAL A 282 11.19 1.22 2.87
N SER A 283 11.14 0.03 2.29
CA SER A 283 10.55 -0.13 0.96
C SER A 283 10.00 -1.54 0.73
N HIS A 284 8.87 -1.60 0.04
CA HIS A 284 8.35 -2.77 -0.66
C HIS A 284 7.79 -2.35 -2.02
N MET A 285 7.56 -3.32 -2.93
CA MET A 285 6.91 -3.04 -4.20
C MET A 285 5.41 -2.79 -3.99
N LEU A 286 4.86 -1.90 -4.81
CA LEU A 286 3.48 -1.46 -4.78
C LEU A 286 2.85 -1.60 -6.17
N GLY A 287 1.54 -1.85 -6.23
CA GLY A 287 0.80 -1.95 -7.50
C GLY A 287 -0.64 -2.39 -7.31
N LEU A 288 -1.02 -3.56 -7.86
CA LEU A 288 -2.32 -4.18 -7.65
C LEU A 288 -2.53 -4.69 -6.23
N ASP A 289 -1.45 -4.98 -5.53
CA ASP A 289 -1.45 -5.29 -4.10
C ASP A 289 -0.58 -4.25 -3.37
N VAL A 290 -0.92 -3.94 -2.12
CA VAL A 290 -0.09 -3.07 -1.27
C VAL A 290 1.32 -3.63 -1.11
N HIS A 291 1.47 -4.93 -0.85
CA HIS A 291 2.74 -5.66 -0.88
C HIS A 291 2.86 -6.43 -2.20
N ASP A 292 3.08 -5.70 -3.30
CA ASP A 292 3.06 -6.27 -4.65
C ASP A 292 4.29 -7.14 -4.94
N CYS A 293 4.17 -7.99 -5.94
CA CYS A 293 5.26 -8.82 -6.47
C CYS A 293 5.89 -9.81 -5.46
N ALA A 294 5.18 -10.19 -4.40
CA ALA A 294 5.71 -10.99 -3.29
C ALA A 294 6.23 -12.39 -3.70
N LYS A 295 5.81 -12.92 -4.86
CA LYS A 295 6.28 -14.19 -5.42
C LYS A 295 7.43 -14.06 -6.41
N ALA A 296 7.87 -12.84 -6.74
CA ALA A 296 9.03 -12.61 -7.58
C ALA A 296 10.30 -13.21 -6.93
N ARG A 297 11.22 -13.71 -7.75
CA ARG A 297 12.48 -14.25 -7.26
C ARG A 297 13.29 -13.18 -6.53
N ALA A 298 13.95 -13.59 -5.46
CA ALA A 298 14.67 -12.67 -4.58
C ALA A 298 15.71 -11.79 -5.32
N HIS A 299 16.36 -12.32 -6.37
CA HIS A 299 17.32 -11.57 -7.18
C HIS A 299 16.69 -10.62 -8.20
N GLU A 300 15.40 -10.75 -8.49
CA GLU A 300 14.63 -9.80 -9.31
C GLU A 300 13.97 -8.69 -8.45
N TYR A 301 13.72 -8.96 -7.18
CA TYR A 301 13.07 -8.07 -6.25
C TYR A 301 14.02 -7.63 -5.13
N ARG A 302 14.03 -8.38 -4.01
CA ARG A 302 14.65 -7.94 -2.74
C ARG A 302 16.17 -7.73 -2.83
N PHE A 303 16.85 -8.52 -3.64
CA PHE A 303 18.28 -8.43 -3.91
C PHE A 303 18.57 -8.07 -5.37
N GLY A 304 17.56 -7.51 -6.03
CA GLY A 304 17.63 -7.07 -7.40
C GLY A 304 18.06 -5.62 -7.53
N THR A 305 18.15 -5.19 -8.76
CA THR A 305 18.49 -3.82 -9.16
C THR A 305 17.21 -3.07 -9.55
N LEU A 306 17.06 -1.85 -9.08
CA LEU A 306 15.95 -0.96 -9.46
C LEU A 306 16.00 -0.67 -10.97
N ARG A 307 14.84 -0.76 -11.61
CA ARG A 307 14.67 -0.53 -13.06
C ARG A 307 13.54 0.48 -13.28
N GLU A 308 13.62 1.24 -14.36
CA GLU A 308 12.55 2.13 -14.80
C GLU A 308 11.20 1.40 -14.84
N GLY A 309 10.15 2.04 -14.34
CA GLY A 309 8.80 1.48 -14.22
C GLY A 309 8.54 0.68 -12.93
N MET A 310 9.55 0.39 -12.10
CA MET A 310 9.30 -0.15 -10.77
C MET A 310 8.65 0.91 -9.88
N VAL A 311 7.69 0.49 -9.04
CA VAL A 311 7.08 1.36 -8.02
C VAL A 311 7.25 0.71 -6.66
N LEU A 312 7.73 1.51 -5.70
CA LEU A 312 8.03 1.06 -4.35
C LEU A 312 7.65 2.15 -3.34
N THR A 313 7.40 1.76 -2.09
CA THR A 313 7.25 2.69 -0.97
C THR A 313 8.59 3.23 -0.50
N VAL A 314 8.60 4.42 0.12
CA VAL A 314 9.73 4.95 0.90
C VAL A 314 9.19 5.43 2.24
N GLU A 315 9.35 4.59 3.27
CA GLU A 315 8.60 4.65 4.54
C GLU A 315 9.47 4.55 5.82
N PRO A 316 10.54 5.30 6.02
CA PRO A 316 11.27 5.25 7.27
C PRO A 316 10.40 5.67 8.45
N GLY A 317 10.67 5.07 9.63
CA GLY A 317 9.98 5.41 10.86
C GLY A 317 10.84 5.24 12.10
N LEU A 318 10.48 5.93 13.19
CA LEU A 318 11.02 5.78 14.54
C LEU A 318 9.88 5.60 15.54
N TYR A 319 10.05 4.67 16.46
CA TYR A 319 9.02 4.25 17.41
C TYR A 319 9.61 4.14 18.82
N PHE A 320 9.39 5.14 19.65
CA PHE A 320 9.90 5.20 21.03
C PHE A 320 8.83 4.71 22.00
N GLN A 321 8.94 3.45 22.41
CA GLN A 321 7.96 2.85 23.31
C GLN A 321 7.80 3.67 24.61
N PRO A 322 6.57 3.85 25.13
CA PRO A 322 6.30 4.70 26.28
C PRO A 322 6.98 4.21 27.56
N ASP A 323 7.24 2.93 27.68
CA ASP A 323 7.88 2.28 28.84
C ASP A 323 9.38 2.02 28.66
N ASP A 324 9.99 2.40 27.53
CA ASP A 324 11.42 2.20 27.30
C ASP A 324 12.27 3.20 28.09
N ALA A 325 12.76 2.77 29.24
CA ALA A 325 13.64 3.57 30.11
C ALA A 325 15.00 3.91 29.47
N THR A 326 15.39 3.33 28.34
CA THR A 326 16.62 3.67 27.62
C THR A 326 16.46 4.89 26.72
N VAL A 327 15.22 5.29 26.42
CA VAL A 327 14.87 6.48 25.67
C VAL A 327 14.71 7.68 26.62
N PRO A 328 15.23 8.87 26.28
CA PRO A 328 14.96 10.09 27.04
C PRO A 328 13.46 10.28 27.29
N GLU A 329 13.05 10.62 28.48
CA GLU A 329 11.64 10.68 28.90
C GLU A 329 10.78 11.56 27.99
N ALA A 330 11.31 12.67 27.52
CA ALA A 330 10.61 13.60 26.63
C ALA A 330 10.30 13.03 25.23
N LEU A 331 10.94 11.93 24.84
CA LEU A 331 10.73 11.29 23.52
C LEU A 331 9.86 10.02 23.62
N ARG A 332 9.60 9.51 24.83
CA ARG A 332 8.80 8.28 25.01
C ARG A 332 7.38 8.48 24.53
N GLY A 333 6.82 7.44 23.87
CA GLY A 333 5.48 7.47 23.30
C GLY A 333 5.40 8.23 21.95
N ILE A 334 6.53 8.70 21.40
CA ILE A 334 6.56 9.33 20.08
C ILE A 334 6.83 8.25 19.04
N GLY A 335 5.84 8.00 18.15
CA GLY A 335 5.96 7.19 16.93
C GLY A 335 5.80 8.09 15.71
N VAL A 336 6.72 7.99 14.74
CA VAL A 336 6.69 8.73 13.48
C VAL A 336 7.03 7.82 12.32
N ARG A 337 6.17 7.79 11.29
CA ARG A 337 6.45 7.26 9.97
C ARG A 337 6.04 8.29 8.92
N ILE A 338 6.84 8.43 7.88
CA ILE A 338 6.54 9.26 6.70
C ILE A 338 6.79 8.37 5.48
N GLU A 339 5.77 8.20 4.67
CA GLU A 339 5.77 7.27 3.55
C GLU A 339 5.21 7.88 2.28
N ASP A 340 5.89 7.63 1.20
CA ASP A 340 5.46 8.01 -0.14
C ASP A 340 5.59 6.85 -1.13
N ASP A 341 4.70 6.84 -2.13
CA ASP A 341 4.76 5.98 -3.31
C ASP A 341 5.72 6.56 -4.32
N VAL A 342 6.73 5.79 -4.73
CA VAL A 342 7.82 6.30 -5.58
C VAL A 342 8.00 5.42 -6.81
N ALA A 343 7.87 6.01 -7.99
CA ALA A 343 8.16 5.35 -9.26
C ALA A 343 9.61 5.59 -9.69
N VAL A 344 10.30 4.53 -10.09
CA VAL A 344 11.64 4.63 -10.69
C VAL A 344 11.49 5.16 -12.12
N THR A 345 12.12 6.28 -12.41
CA THR A 345 12.16 6.89 -13.75
C THR A 345 13.49 6.60 -14.45
N ARG A 346 13.62 7.03 -15.68
CA ARG A 346 14.84 6.86 -16.46
C ARG A 346 16.10 7.42 -15.77
N ASP A 347 15.97 8.57 -15.08
CA ASP A 347 17.12 9.33 -14.56
C ASP A 347 17.06 9.51 -13.02
N GLY A 348 16.16 8.81 -12.32
CA GLY A 348 15.97 8.93 -10.87
C GLY A 348 14.64 8.37 -10.43
N CYS A 349 13.80 9.17 -9.75
CA CYS A 349 12.47 8.77 -9.32
C CYS A 349 11.45 9.92 -9.39
N GLU A 350 10.18 9.54 -9.43
CA GLU A 350 9.02 10.41 -9.26
C GLU A 350 8.29 10.02 -7.97
N ASN A 351 8.04 10.97 -7.08
CA ASN A 351 7.17 10.78 -5.94
C ASN A 351 5.70 10.95 -6.39
N LEU A 352 4.95 9.85 -6.50
CA LEU A 352 3.55 9.82 -6.97
C LEU A 352 2.60 10.46 -5.94
N SER A 353 2.96 10.42 -4.66
CA SER A 353 2.20 10.98 -3.54
C SER A 353 2.69 12.35 -3.07
N ALA A 354 3.55 13.04 -3.85
CA ALA A 354 4.09 14.37 -3.53
C ALA A 354 3.04 15.45 -3.29
N ILE A 355 1.81 15.22 -3.72
CA ILE A 355 0.66 16.10 -3.48
C ILE A 355 0.22 16.13 -2.01
N LEU A 356 0.63 15.15 -1.19
CA LEU A 356 0.42 15.13 0.26
C LEU A 356 1.65 15.76 0.95
N PRO A 357 1.50 16.89 1.68
CA PRO A 357 2.61 17.49 2.40
C PRO A 357 3.32 16.52 3.32
N SER A 358 4.67 16.55 3.33
CA SER A 358 5.51 15.71 4.18
C SER A 358 6.54 16.50 4.99
N ARG A 359 6.90 17.72 4.60
CA ARG A 359 7.75 18.60 5.40
C ARG A 359 6.94 19.14 6.58
N ALA A 360 7.44 19.12 7.79
CA ALA A 360 6.69 19.46 9.00
C ALA A 360 5.99 20.84 8.94
N GLY A 361 6.65 21.89 8.42
CA GLY A 361 6.02 23.20 8.27
C GLY A 361 4.87 23.22 7.26
N ASP A 362 4.98 22.44 6.17
CA ASP A 362 3.93 22.32 5.14
C ASP A 362 2.74 21.50 5.69
N VAL A 363 3.01 20.48 6.52
CA VAL A 363 1.98 19.71 7.24
C VAL A 363 1.19 20.60 8.20
N GLU A 364 1.88 21.41 9.00
CA GLU A 364 1.22 22.38 9.90
C GLU A 364 0.35 23.38 9.13
N ALA A 365 0.83 23.90 8.00
CA ALA A 365 0.08 24.80 7.14
C ALA A 365 -1.14 24.12 6.52
N TRP A 366 -1.00 22.89 6.04
CA TRP A 366 -2.10 22.08 5.49
C TRP A 366 -3.20 21.81 6.52
N ILE A 367 -2.83 21.46 7.75
CA ILE A 367 -3.79 21.28 8.84
C ILE A 367 -4.51 22.59 9.15
N ALA A 368 -3.79 23.70 9.27
CA ALA A 368 -4.37 25.02 9.55
C ALA A 368 -5.39 25.42 8.49
N GLU A 369 -5.05 25.27 7.20
CA GLU A 369 -5.96 25.56 6.07
C GLU A 369 -7.26 24.75 6.15
N LEU A 370 -7.17 23.45 6.43
CA LEU A 370 -8.33 22.55 6.44
C LEU A 370 -9.22 22.69 7.68
N VAL A 371 -8.65 23.11 8.80
CA VAL A 371 -9.39 23.31 10.04
C VAL A 371 -10.05 24.70 10.10
N GLU A 372 -9.42 25.74 9.52
CA GLU A 372 -9.96 27.10 9.48
C GLU A 372 -11.07 27.29 8.43
N ASN A 373 -11.02 26.57 7.32
CA ASN A 373 -11.96 26.67 6.18
C ASN A 373 -13.13 25.65 6.28
N ARG A 374 -13.68 25.46 7.46
CA ARG A 374 -14.82 24.57 7.71
C ARG A 374 -16.15 25.14 7.24
#